data_dec0cc7f068155096800c930f9d752b9
#
_entry.id   dec0cc7f068155096800c930f9d752b9
#
_cell.length_a   1.000
_cell.length_b   1.000
_cell.length_c   1.000
_cell.angle_alpha   90.00
_cell.angle_beta   90.00
_cell.angle_gamma   90.00
#
_symmetry.space_group_name_H-M   'P 1'
#
loop_
_entity.id
_entity.type
_entity.pdbx_description
1 polymer ?
#
loop_
_entity_poly.entity_id
_entity_poly.type
_entity_poly.pdbx_seq_one_letter_code
_entity_poly.pdbx_strand_id
1 'polypeptide(L)'
;MPRTLPAPGQIRHRTAVAAAVALVLAAWLAPTACLARDWLIYTHSLDSQAVLIDGQLRGREHAGKRAFFLELVRELLTDMAEQQAIQEVPLARGLAQLQQRDDVVLFNLAKTPERLPLAHWVGPIWEETDWLYENSQRPTGIHSLEDAKNLPVCVLNGSSHDERLTAMAFSQLKRNNTYSTCFSMLAAGRIALVASADSELAQRLREAGVAADKVRPSAVQLGRDEGFIALSRGMPEQDIARWRAALQRVQQDGRFQALHNRYAH
;
A
#
# COMPACT_ATOMS: atom_id res chain seq x y z
N MET A 1 -16.46 -93.13 5.62
CA MET A 1 -16.33 -91.95 4.76
C MET A 1 -15.84 -90.78 5.66
N PRO A 2 -14.60 -90.35 5.54
CA PRO A 2 -14.11 -89.22 6.37
C PRO A 2 -14.33 -87.89 5.63
N ARG A 3 -14.86 -86.89 6.34
CA ARG A 3 -15.01 -85.49 5.90
C ARG A 3 -13.67 -84.77 6.03
N THR A 4 -13.17 -84.25 4.94
CA THR A 4 -12.04 -83.38 4.85
C THR A 4 -12.38 -81.95 5.26
N LEU A 5 -11.70 -81.39 6.21
CA LEU A 5 -11.77 -79.97 6.59
C LEU A 5 -10.91 -79.11 5.63
N PRO A 6 -11.34 -77.92 5.23
CA PRO A 6 -10.50 -77.03 4.43
C PRO A 6 -9.44 -76.30 5.24
N ALA A 7 -8.27 -76.11 4.62
CA ALA A 7 -7.11 -75.49 5.23
C ALA A 7 -7.27 -73.96 5.53
N PRO A 8 -6.75 -73.46 6.65
CA PRO A 8 -6.80 -72.05 6.99
C PRO A 8 -5.59 -71.33 6.42
N GLY A 9 -5.70 -70.65 5.25
CA GLY A 9 -4.53 -70.02 4.70
C GLY A 9 -4.76 -68.78 3.78
N GLN A 10 -5.95 -68.50 3.36
CA GLN A 10 -6.14 -67.47 2.31
C GLN A 10 -6.87 -66.15 2.73
N ILE A 11 -7.27 -66.01 3.97
CA ILE A 11 -8.05 -64.80 4.40
C ILE A 11 -7.17 -63.66 4.91
N ARG A 12 -5.91 -63.99 5.35
CA ARG A 12 -5.02 -62.97 5.97
C ARG A 12 -4.36 -61.97 4.99
N HIS A 13 -4.21 -62.31 3.68
CA HIS A 13 -3.50 -61.42 2.74
C HIS A 13 -4.43 -60.34 2.12
N ARG A 14 -5.76 -60.56 2.07
CA ARG A 14 -6.67 -59.58 1.50
C ARG A 14 -6.95 -58.40 2.43
N THR A 15 -6.95 -58.61 3.73
CA THR A 15 -7.15 -57.53 4.72
C THR A 15 -5.92 -56.62 4.90
N ALA A 16 -4.71 -57.15 4.73
CA ALA A 16 -3.49 -56.38 4.85
C ALA A 16 -3.31 -55.41 3.62
N VAL A 17 -3.67 -55.84 2.40
CA VAL A 17 -3.56 -55.00 1.20
C VAL A 17 -4.64 -53.89 1.22
N ALA A 18 -5.85 -54.15 1.70
CA ALA A 18 -6.90 -53.15 1.81
C ALA A 18 -6.56 -52.06 2.84
N ALA A 19 -5.90 -52.43 3.98
CA ALA A 19 -5.46 -51.48 4.99
C ALA A 19 -4.28 -50.61 4.50
N ALA A 20 -3.36 -51.15 3.71
CA ALA A 20 -2.24 -50.41 3.13
C ALA A 20 -2.71 -49.38 2.07
N VAL A 21 -3.67 -49.74 1.23
CA VAL A 21 -4.24 -48.82 0.22
C VAL A 21 -5.04 -47.69 0.87
N ALA A 22 -5.78 -47.96 1.96
CA ALA A 22 -6.51 -46.92 2.70
C ALA A 22 -5.58 -45.92 3.40
N LEU A 23 -4.42 -46.35 3.90
CA LEU A 23 -3.41 -45.46 4.51
C LEU A 23 -2.70 -44.60 3.47
N VAL A 24 -2.46 -45.07 2.27
CA VAL A 24 -1.85 -44.28 1.19
C VAL A 24 -2.82 -43.23 0.63
N LEU A 25 -4.11 -43.57 0.51
CA LEU A 25 -5.15 -42.61 0.09
C LEU A 25 -5.42 -41.51 1.15
N ALA A 26 -5.30 -41.82 2.45
CA ALA A 26 -5.46 -40.83 3.52
C ALA A 26 -4.31 -39.82 3.56
N ALA A 27 -3.10 -40.20 3.14
CA ALA A 27 -1.95 -39.28 3.07
C ALA A 27 -2.08 -38.23 1.95
N TRP A 28 -2.89 -38.45 0.93
CA TRP A 28 -3.17 -37.51 -0.17
C TRP A 28 -4.30 -36.51 0.15
N LEU A 29 -5.04 -36.75 1.22
CA LEU A 29 -6.13 -35.89 1.71
C LEU A 29 -5.72 -35.04 2.92
N ALA A 30 -4.45 -35.07 3.33
CA ALA A 30 -3.99 -34.15 4.35
C ALA A 30 -4.21 -32.72 3.84
N PRO A 31 -5.05 -31.87 4.49
CA PRO A 31 -5.15 -30.49 4.11
C PRO A 31 -3.72 -29.94 4.20
N THR A 32 -3.20 -29.42 3.10
CA THR A 32 -2.02 -28.58 3.18
C THR A 32 -2.37 -27.44 4.12
N ALA A 33 -1.93 -27.56 5.38
CA ALA A 33 -2.03 -26.48 6.32
C ALA A 33 -1.38 -25.28 5.62
N CYS A 34 -2.21 -24.37 5.13
CA CYS A 34 -1.76 -23.07 4.66
C CYS A 34 -1.14 -22.43 5.91
N LEU A 35 0.17 -22.56 6.06
CA LEU A 35 0.89 -21.86 7.11
C LEU A 35 0.61 -20.39 6.87
N ALA A 36 -0.23 -19.80 7.72
CA ALA A 36 -0.44 -18.36 7.75
C ALA A 36 0.95 -17.71 7.80
N ARG A 37 1.32 -16.97 6.77
CA ARG A 37 2.59 -16.28 6.75
C ARG A 37 2.43 -14.95 7.46
N ASP A 38 3.31 -14.69 8.41
CA ASP A 38 3.32 -13.44 9.15
C ASP A 38 3.95 -12.33 8.31
N TRP A 39 3.17 -11.72 7.39
CA TRP A 39 3.60 -10.50 6.72
C TRP A 39 3.54 -9.31 7.68
N LEU A 40 4.52 -8.44 7.61
CA LEU A 40 4.49 -7.13 8.24
C LEU A 40 3.85 -6.14 7.25
N ILE A 41 2.63 -5.71 7.56
CA ILE A 41 1.86 -4.84 6.66
C ILE A 41 1.89 -3.41 7.16
N TYR A 42 2.52 -2.55 6.39
CA TYR A 42 2.75 -1.15 6.73
C TYR A 42 2.03 -0.19 5.79
N THR A 43 1.59 0.91 6.37
CA THR A 43 1.15 2.11 5.69
C THR A 43 1.76 3.34 6.37
N HIS A 44 1.50 4.52 5.81
CA HIS A 44 2.07 5.76 6.32
C HIS A 44 1.14 6.96 6.14
N SER A 45 1.35 8.00 6.96
CA SER A 45 0.71 9.31 6.81
C SER A 45 -0.81 9.24 6.70
N LEU A 46 -1.45 8.40 7.52
CA LEU A 46 -2.91 8.24 7.51
C LEU A 46 -3.63 9.50 7.98
N ASP A 47 -2.98 10.26 8.90
CA ASP A 47 -3.53 11.51 9.45
C ASP A 47 -4.99 11.32 9.90
N SER A 48 -5.90 12.18 9.46
CA SER A 48 -7.33 12.10 9.82
C SER A 48 -8.14 11.10 8.97
N GLN A 49 -7.51 10.41 7.99
CA GLN A 49 -8.21 9.50 7.08
C GLN A 49 -8.47 8.11 7.68
N ALA A 50 -7.91 7.83 8.84
CA ALA A 50 -8.12 6.57 9.54
C ALA A 50 -8.62 6.76 10.98
N VAL A 51 -9.12 5.68 11.55
CA VAL A 51 -9.57 5.57 12.93
C VAL A 51 -9.22 4.19 13.47
N LEU A 52 -8.99 4.10 14.76
CA LEU A 52 -8.79 2.83 15.44
C LEU A 52 -10.15 2.30 15.94
N ILE A 53 -10.55 1.12 15.45
CA ILE A 53 -11.77 0.42 15.86
C ILE A 53 -11.35 -0.98 16.32
N ASP A 54 -11.65 -1.31 17.57
CA ASP A 54 -11.31 -2.61 18.18
C ASP A 54 -9.81 -2.99 18.00
N GLY A 55 -8.93 -2.00 18.16
CA GLY A 55 -7.49 -2.17 18.01
C GLY A 55 -7.00 -2.30 16.56
N GLN A 56 -7.88 -2.13 15.56
CA GLN A 56 -7.54 -2.21 14.15
C GLN A 56 -7.68 -0.87 13.45
N LEU A 57 -6.72 -0.54 12.59
CA LEU A 57 -6.82 0.63 11.72
C LEU A 57 -7.92 0.42 10.69
N ARG A 58 -8.83 1.40 10.58
CA ARG A 58 -9.93 1.43 9.63
C ARG A 58 -9.95 2.78 8.89
N GLY A 59 -10.21 2.73 7.60
CA GLY A 59 -10.43 3.93 6.79
C GLY A 59 -11.73 4.63 7.21
N ARG A 60 -11.71 5.97 7.25
CA ARG A 60 -12.95 6.77 7.38
C ARG A 60 -13.59 6.89 6.01
N GLU A 61 -14.91 6.78 5.98
CA GLU A 61 -15.69 7.01 4.75
C GLU A 61 -15.47 8.43 4.24
N HIS A 62 -15.36 8.57 2.93
CA HIS A 62 -15.18 9.86 2.24
C HIS A 62 -13.97 10.67 2.73
N ALA A 63 -12.92 9.97 3.20
CA ALA A 63 -11.74 10.64 3.74
C ALA A 63 -10.56 10.70 2.74
N GLY A 64 -10.67 10.06 1.58
CA GLY A 64 -9.71 10.18 0.51
C GLY A 64 -8.86 8.93 0.27
N LYS A 65 -7.83 9.10 -0.54
CA LYS A 65 -6.95 8.05 -1.08
C LYS A 65 -6.44 7.06 -0.02
N ARG A 66 -5.98 7.56 1.14
CA ARG A 66 -5.35 6.70 2.15
C ARG A 66 -6.34 5.82 2.88
N ALA A 67 -7.56 6.34 3.13
CA ALA A 67 -8.66 5.56 3.64
C ALA A 67 -9.05 4.45 2.66
N PHE A 68 -9.12 4.76 1.36
CA PHE A 68 -9.36 3.78 0.31
C PHE A 68 -8.29 2.69 0.28
N PHE A 69 -6.99 3.06 0.25
CA PHE A 69 -5.91 2.08 0.25
C PHE A 69 -5.93 1.17 1.48
N LEU A 70 -6.22 1.73 2.66
CA LEU A 70 -6.31 0.97 3.90
C LEU A 70 -7.41 -0.10 3.83
N GLU A 71 -8.61 0.27 3.39
CA GLU A 71 -9.73 -0.68 3.28
C GLU A 71 -9.55 -1.65 2.10
N LEU A 72 -8.92 -1.22 1.00
CA LEU A 72 -8.57 -2.13 -0.10
C LEU A 72 -7.60 -3.22 0.37
N VAL A 73 -6.52 -2.87 1.08
CA VAL A 73 -5.57 -3.88 1.59
C VAL A 73 -6.24 -4.82 2.58
N ARG A 74 -7.14 -4.34 3.43
CA ARG A 74 -7.96 -5.19 4.32
C ARG A 74 -8.84 -6.15 3.52
N GLU A 75 -9.46 -5.68 2.45
CA GLU A 75 -10.27 -6.52 1.55
C GLU A 75 -9.41 -7.59 0.87
N LEU A 76 -8.20 -7.24 0.40
CA LEU A 76 -7.28 -8.22 -0.18
C LEU A 76 -6.86 -9.28 0.84
N LEU A 77 -6.59 -8.90 2.09
CA LEU A 77 -6.30 -9.85 3.16
C LEU A 77 -7.48 -10.79 3.41
N THR A 78 -8.68 -10.26 3.48
CA THR A 78 -9.91 -11.06 3.62
C THR A 78 -10.09 -12.04 2.47
N ASP A 79 -9.86 -11.58 1.23
CA ASP A 79 -9.94 -12.42 0.01
C ASP A 79 -8.90 -13.55 0.01
N MET A 80 -7.75 -13.33 0.63
CA MET A 80 -6.70 -14.33 0.81
C MET A 80 -6.87 -15.21 2.07
N ALA A 81 -7.92 -15.00 2.87
CA ALA A 81 -8.16 -15.61 4.19
C ALA A 81 -7.02 -15.32 5.20
N GLU A 82 -6.45 -14.12 5.15
CA GLU A 82 -5.39 -13.65 6.03
C GLU A 82 -5.92 -12.62 7.05
N GLN A 83 -5.27 -12.54 8.22
CA GLN A 83 -5.74 -11.70 9.34
C GLN A 83 -4.64 -10.81 9.95
N GLN A 84 -3.58 -10.52 9.22
CA GLN A 84 -2.50 -9.70 9.72
C GLN A 84 -2.95 -8.28 10.06
N ALA A 85 -2.37 -7.74 11.13
CA ALA A 85 -2.61 -6.36 11.52
C ALA A 85 -1.87 -5.39 10.58
N ILE A 86 -2.56 -4.32 10.18
CA ILE A 86 -1.95 -3.21 9.45
C ILE A 86 -1.41 -2.20 10.47
N GLN A 87 -0.18 -1.75 10.28
CA GLN A 87 0.48 -0.78 11.15
C GLN A 87 0.83 0.50 10.39
N GLU A 88 0.56 1.64 11.00
CA GLU A 88 1.08 2.91 10.51
C GLU A 88 2.50 3.14 11.00
N VAL A 89 3.40 3.48 10.09
CA VAL A 89 4.80 3.81 10.38
C VAL A 89 5.21 5.07 9.60
N PRO A 90 6.22 5.82 10.05
CA PRO A 90 6.82 6.86 9.22
C PRO A 90 7.29 6.29 7.88
N LEU A 91 7.04 6.99 6.76
CA LEU A 91 7.35 6.50 5.42
C LEU A 91 8.81 6.03 5.27
N ALA A 92 9.76 6.81 5.76
CA ALA A 92 11.18 6.46 5.71
C ALA A 92 11.48 5.13 6.45
N ARG A 93 10.79 4.85 7.56
CA ARG A 93 10.89 3.56 8.28
C ARG A 93 10.28 2.42 7.46
N GLY A 94 9.11 2.64 6.86
CA GLY A 94 8.46 1.64 5.99
C GLY A 94 9.36 1.25 4.81
N LEU A 95 9.97 2.23 4.14
CA LEU A 95 10.91 2.01 3.04
C LEU A 95 12.17 1.25 3.50
N ALA A 96 12.73 1.59 4.66
CA ALA A 96 13.88 0.86 5.21
C ALA A 96 13.53 -0.60 5.52
N GLN A 97 12.36 -0.86 6.14
CA GLN A 97 11.91 -2.23 6.42
C GLN A 97 11.68 -3.03 5.13
N LEU A 98 11.07 -2.41 4.11
CA LEU A 98 10.83 -3.03 2.79
C LEU A 98 12.13 -3.52 2.13
N GLN A 99 13.25 -2.80 2.33
CA GLN A 99 14.55 -3.15 1.79
C GLN A 99 15.34 -4.17 2.62
N GLN A 100 15.11 -4.20 3.94
CA GLN A 100 15.90 -5.00 4.89
C GLN A 100 15.30 -6.38 5.17
N ARG A 101 14.03 -6.61 4.82
CA ARG A 101 13.29 -7.82 5.16
C ARG A 101 12.62 -8.40 3.91
N ASP A 102 12.26 -9.68 3.99
CA ASP A 102 11.62 -10.42 2.89
C ASP A 102 10.10 -10.63 3.10
N ASP A 103 9.56 -10.14 4.21
CA ASP A 103 8.18 -10.38 4.66
C ASP A 103 7.34 -9.08 4.76
N VAL A 104 7.80 -7.98 4.18
CA VAL A 104 7.13 -6.66 4.31
C VAL A 104 6.23 -6.37 3.11
N VAL A 105 5.05 -5.84 3.42
CA VAL A 105 4.11 -5.21 2.50
C VAL A 105 3.98 -3.74 2.89
N LEU A 106 4.29 -2.83 1.99
CA LEU A 106 4.13 -1.39 2.19
C LEU A 106 3.21 -0.84 1.10
N PHE A 107 2.10 -0.24 1.48
CA PHE A 107 1.13 0.25 0.50
C PHE A 107 0.94 1.77 0.54
N ASN A 108 0.15 2.30 -0.41
CA ASN A 108 0.02 3.73 -0.68
C ASN A 108 1.37 4.34 -1.09
N LEU A 109 2.11 3.63 -1.95
CA LEU A 109 3.46 4.00 -2.36
C LEU A 109 3.51 4.31 -3.86
N ALA A 110 4.13 5.43 -4.22
CA ALA A 110 4.42 5.74 -5.61
C ALA A 110 5.60 4.88 -6.11
N LYS A 111 5.47 4.38 -7.36
CA LYS A 111 6.48 3.59 -8.04
C LYS A 111 7.39 4.52 -8.85
N THR A 112 8.38 5.11 -8.19
CA THR A 112 9.37 5.97 -8.84
C THR A 112 10.49 5.15 -9.50
N PRO A 113 11.26 5.74 -10.46
CA PRO A 113 12.42 5.08 -11.04
C PRO A 113 13.41 4.58 -9.98
N GLU A 114 13.64 5.35 -8.92
CA GLU A 114 14.56 5.03 -7.82
C GLU A 114 14.05 3.84 -6.99
N ARG A 115 12.73 3.68 -6.88
CA ARG A 115 12.09 2.61 -6.11
C ARG A 115 11.84 1.35 -6.91
N LEU A 116 11.84 1.41 -8.26
CA LEU A 116 11.61 0.26 -9.13
C LEU A 116 12.37 -1.00 -8.70
N PRO A 117 13.69 -0.94 -8.40
CA PRO A 117 14.46 -2.12 -8.03
C PRO A 117 14.27 -2.57 -6.59
N LEU A 118 13.54 -1.83 -5.76
CA LEU A 118 13.44 -2.09 -4.31
C LEU A 118 12.37 -3.10 -3.94
N ALA A 119 11.38 -3.36 -4.82
CA ALA A 119 10.21 -4.15 -4.48
C ALA A 119 9.58 -4.85 -5.69
N HIS A 120 8.72 -5.83 -5.41
CA HIS A 120 7.71 -6.29 -6.35
C HIS A 120 6.45 -5.41 -6.22
N TRP A 121 5.88 -5.02 -7.35
CA TRP A 121 4.80 -4.04 -7.40
C TRP A 121 3.47 -4.71 -7.77
N VAL A 122 2.42 -4.36 -7.01
CA VAL A 122 1.04 -4.80 -7.22
C VAL A 122 0.17 -3.56 -7.44
N GLY A 123 -0.47 -3.49 -8.61
CA GLY A 123 -1.20 -2.32 -9.10
C GLY A 123 -0.92 -2.07 -10.59
N PRO A 124 -1.21 -0.87 -11.13
CA PRO A 124 -1.55 0.37 -10.42
C PRO A 124 -2.94 0.30 -9.75
N ILE A 125 -3.11 1.08 -8.68
CA ILE A 125 -4.34 1.14 -7.88
C ILE A 125 -4.92 2.55 -7.91
N TRP A 126 -4.08 3.56 -8.01
CA TRP A 126 -4.45 4.98 -7.96
C TRP A 126 -3.62 5.77 -8.94
N GLU A 127 -4.22 6.80 -9.55
CA GLU A 127 -3.52 7.78 -10.40
C GLU A 127 -3.76 9.18 -9.84
N GLU A 128 -2.73 10.01 -9.85
CA GLU A 128 -2.79 11.39 -9.38
C GLU A 128 -1.84 12.30 -10.16
N THR A 129 -2.14 13.59 -10.13
CA THR A 129 -1.28 14.62 -10.71
C THR A 129 -0.59 15.40 -9.59
N ASP A 130 0.72 15.51 -9.68
CA ASP A 130 1.54 16.24 -8.74
C ASP A 130 1.77 17.67 -9.21
N TRP A 131 1.62 18.61 -8.28
CA TRP A 131 1.80 20.02 -8.50
C TRP A 131 2.75 20.66 -7.50
N LEU A 132 3.33 21.79 -7.89
CA LEU A 132 3.85 22.79 -6.96
C LEU A 132 2.71 23.73 -6.58
N TYR A 133 2.31 23.71 -5.31
CA TYR A 133 1.29 24.60 -4.76
C TYR A 133 1.92 25.84 -4.17
N GLU A 134 1.27 26.98 -4.35
CA GLU A 134 1.70 28.30 -3.87
C GLU A 134 0.61 28.98 -3.05
N ASN A 135 1.00 29.99 -2.27
CA ASN A 135 0.05 30.86 -1.56
C ASN A 135 -0.67 31.75 -2.57
N SER A 136 -2.00 31.70 -2.61
CA SER A 136 -2.84 32.45 -3.54
C SER A 136 -2.64 33.97 -3.47
N GLN A 137 -2.29 34.50 -2.26
CA GLN A 137 -2.07 35.92 -2.02
C GLN A 137 -0.62 36.36 -2.28
N ARG A 138 0.30 35.39 -2.46
CA ARG A 138 1.72 35.62 -2.71
C ARG A 138 2.23 34.66 -3.80
N PRO A 139 1.74 34.84 -5.05
CA PRO A 139 2.13 33.98 -6.13
C PRO A 139 3.64 34.10 -6.40
N THR A 140 4.25 32.97 -6.71
CA THR A 140 5.71 32.90 -6.96
C THR A 140 6.08 33.37 -8.36
N GLY A 141 5.14 33.35 -9.30
CA GLY A 141 5.40 33.71 -10.70
C GLY A 141 6.22 32.68 -11.47
N ILE A 142 6.34 31.45 -10.97
CA ILE A 142 7.07 30.38 -11.69
C ILE A 142 6.27 29.87 -12.88
N HIS A 143 6.96 29.59 -13.99
CA HIS A 143 6.40 29.01 -15.20
C HIS A 143 7.09 27.70 -15.60
N SER A 144 8.19 27.36 -14.93
CA SER A 144 8.97 26.13 -15.15
C SER A 144 9.52 25.55 -13.87
N LEU A 145 9.95 24.29 -13.90
CA LEU A 145 10.67 23.66 -12.78
C LEU A 145 12.00 24.38 -12.50
N GLU A 146 12.63 24.95 -13.53
CA GLU A 146 13.89 25.68 -13.36
C GLU A 146 13.71 26.94 -12.51
N ASP A 147 12.61 27.68 -12.71
CA ASP A 147 12.26 28.87 -11.92
C ASP A 147 12.09 28.51 -10.43
N ALA A 148 11.62 27.30 -10.14
CA ALA A 148 11.32 26.84 -8.80
C ALA A 148 12.57 26.34 -8.03
N LYS A 149 13.67 25.97 -8.71
CA LYS A 149 14.83 25.28 -8.11
C LYS A 149 15.45 25.96 -6.91
N ASN A 150 15.44 27.29 -6.90
CA ASN A 150 16.06 28.10 -5.85
C ASN A 150 15.03 28.64 -4.83
N LEU A 151 13.76 28.24 -4.94
CA LEU A 151 12.74 28.62 -3.98
C LEU A 151 12.63 27.61 -2.83
N PRO A 152 12.25 28.04 -1.62
CA PRO A 152 11.97 27.13 -0.53
C PRO A 152 10.74 26.25 -0.85
N VAL A 153 10.94 24.95 -1.03
CA VAL A 153 9.88 23.96 -1.29
C VAL A 153 9.74 23.01 -0.12
N CYS A 154 8.54 22.87 0.43
CA CYS A 154 8.27 21.87 1.47
C CYS A 154 7.82 20.55 0.83
N VAL A 155 8.36 19.44 1.35
CA VAL A 155 8.05 18.07 0.94
C VAL A 155 7.87 17.18 2.17
N LEU A 156 7.11 16.11 2.01
CA LEU A 156 7.10 15.02 2.99
C LEU A 156 8.40 14.23 2.88
N ASN A 157 9.09 14.06 3.99
CA ASN A 157 10.37 13.36 4.06
C ASN A 157 10.29 11.94 3.49
N GLY A 158 11.14 11.64 2.49
CA GLY A 158 11.17 10.35 1.80
C GLY A 158 9.99 10.09 0.86
N SER A 159 9.17 11.09 0.54
CA SER A 159 8.11 10.96 -0.47
C SER A 159 8.68 10.93 -1.89
N SER A 160 7.83 10.52 -2.89
CA SER A 160 8.17 10.64 -4.32
C SER A 160 8.53 12.07 -4.71
N HIS A 161 7.86 13.06 -4.11
CA HIS A 161 8.16 14.46 -4.33
C HIS A 161 9.56 14.84 -3.82
N ASP A 162 9.94 14.36 -2.62
CA ASP A 162 11.28 14.60 -2.06
C ASP A 162 12.36 13.96 -2.93
N GLU A 163 12.19 12.71 -3.33
CA GLU A 163 13.12 12.00 -4.20
C GLU A 163 13.25 12.71 -5.56
N ARG A 164 12.13 13.04 -6.20
CA ARG A 164 12.09 13.70 -7.51
C ARG A 164 12.76 15.07 -7.47
N LEU A 165 12.42 15.93 -6.52
CA LEU A 165 13.01 17.26 -6.41
C LEU A 165 14.48 17.22 -6.00
N THR A 166 14.90 16.24 -5.21
CA THR A 166 16.30 15.99 -4.89
C THR A 166 17.09 15.61 -6.15
N ALA A 167 16.56 14.68 -6.95
CA ALA A 167 17.19 14.27 -8.22
C ALA A 167 17.27 15.43 -9.23
N MET A 168 16.31 16.36 -9.20
CA MET A 168 16.31 17.58 -10.02
C MET A 168 17.20 18.73 -9.45
N ALA A 169 17.94 18.46 -8.38
CA ALA A 169 18.85 19.42 -7.74
C ALA A 169 18.17 20.70 -7.19
N PHE A 170 16.98 20.56 -6.60
CA PHE A 170 16.36 21.65 -5.86
C PHE A 170 17.19 21.99 -4.62
N SER A 171 17.62 23.26 -4.48
CA SER A 171 18.60 23.67 -3.46
C SER A 171 18.01 23.92 -2.06
N GLN A 172 16.69 24.18 -1.95
CA GLN A 172 16.03 24.61 -0.72
C GLN A 172 14.87 23.73 -0.30
N LEU A 173 15.07 22.38 -0.26
CA LEU A 173 14.06 21.46 0.21
C LEU A 173 13.92 21.52 1.74
N LYS A 174 12.68 21.76 2.20
CA LYS A 174 12.28 21.70 3.61
C LYS A 174 11.50 20.43 3.85
N ARG A 175 12.17 19.41 4.42
CA ARG A 175 11.59 18.09 4.70
C ARG A 175 10.81 18.12 6.00
N ASN A 176 9.55 17.71 5.96
CA ASN A 176 8.69 17.58 7.13
C ASN A 176 8.08 16.17 7.20
N ASN A 177 7.60 15.79 8.38
CA ASN A 177 6.98 14.48 8.59
C ASN A 177 5.47 14.49 8.28
N THR A 178 4.84 15.65 8.07
CA THR A 178 3.43 15.79 7.72
C THR A 178 3.21 16.85 6.66
N TYR A 179 2.24 16.65 5.78
CA TYR A 179 1.82 17.66 4.82
C TYR A 179 1.08 18.82 5.47
N SER A 180 0.36 18.59 6.58
CA SER A 180 -0.31 19.65 7.32
C SER A 180 0.65 20.74 7.76
N THR A 181 1.84 20.36 8.23
CA THR A 181 2.90 21.32 8.55
C THR A 181 3.34 22.10 7.31
N CYS A 182 3.54 21.45 6.18
CA CYS A 182 3.93 22.12 4.93
C CYS A 182 2.87 23.16 4.51
N PHE A 183 1.59 22.80 4.49
CA PHE A 183 0.54 23.73 4.08
C PHE A 183 0.32 24.86 5.08
N SER A 184 0.47 24.62 6.39
CA SER A 184 0.45 25.69 7.39
C SER A 184 1.61 26.69 7.19
N MET A 185 2.81 26.20 6.85
CA MET A 185 3.95 27.05 6.55
C MET A 185 3.73 27.86 5.27
N LEU A 186 3.12 27.25 4.22
CA LEU A 186 2.78 27.90 2.98
C LEU A 186 1.76 29.04 3.21
N ALA A 187 0.69 28.76 3.91
CA ALA A 187 -0.33 29.74 4.25
C ALA A 187 0.22 30.92 5.05
N ALA A 188 1.18 30.66 5.96
CA ALA A 188 1.87 31.67 6.75
C ALA A 188 2.96 32.42 5.95
N GLY A 189 3.25 32.04 4.69
CA GLY A 189 4.29 32.65 3.86
C GLY A 189 5.73 32.35 4.32
N ARG A 190 5.94 31.25 5.07
CA ARG A 190 7.26 30.81 5.56
C ARG A 190 8.04 29.98 4.54
N ILE A 191 7.34 29.45 3.55
CA ILE A 191 7.88 28.76 2.38
C ILE A 191 7.17 29.27 1.14
N ALA A 192 7.79 29.09 -0.03
CA ALA A 192 7.24 29.54 -1.31
C ALA A 192 6.30 28.50 -1.94
N LEU A 193 6.65 27.22 -1.81
CA LEU A 193 5.98 26.13 -2.52
C LEU A 193 5.80 24.90 -1.64
N VAL A 194 4.76 24.10 -1.94
CA VAL A 194 4.57 22.73 -1.44
C VAL A 194 4.40 21.80 -2.63
N ALA A 195 5.18 20.72 -2.69
CA ALA A 195 4.96 19.65 -3.65
C ALA A 195 3.92 18.66 -3.12
N SER A 196 2.83 18.45 -3.85
CA SER A 196 1.72 17.59 -3.40
C SER A 196 0.85 17.13 -4.57
N ALA A 197 0.18 15.98 -4.39
CA ALA A 197 -0.81 15.48 -5.31
C ALA A 197 -2.14 16.26 -5.22
N ASP A 198 -2.85 16.36 -6.34
CA ASP A 198 -4.15 17.03 -6.46
C ASP A 198 -5.26 16.27 -5.72
N SER A 199 -5.23 14.95 -5.79
CA SER A 199 -6.24 14.07 -5.19
C SER A 199 -6.40 14.23 -3.68
N GLU A 200 -5.38 14.75 -2.98
CA GLU A 200 -5.37 14.88 -1.54
C GLU A 200 -5.38 16.35 -1.04
N LEU A 201 -5.34 17.33 -1.93
CA LEU A 201 -5.20 18.74 -1.57
C LEU A 201 -6.25 19.18 -0.55
N ALA A 202 -7.53 18.94 -0.85
CA ALA A 202 -8.64 19.36 0.02
C ALA A 202 -8.52 18.79 1.43
N GLN A 203 -8.15 17.51 1.55
CA GLN A 203 -7.96 16.85 2.83
C GLN A 203 -6.78 17.43 3.61
N ARG A 204 -5.65 17.63 2.93
CA ARG A 204 -4.43 18.22 3.54
C ARG A 204 -4.64 19.64 4.04
N LEU A 205 -5.44 20.44 3.32
CA LEU A 205 -5.82 21.77 3.76
C LEU A 205 -6.73 21.75 5.01
N ARG A 206 -7.70 20.83 5.07
CA ARG A 206 -8.52 20.63 6.28
C ARG A 206 -7.65 20.23 7.48
N GLU A 207 -6.74 19.30 7.32
CA GLU A 207 -5.80 18.85 8.37
C GLU A 207 -4.85 19.96 8.85
N ALA A 208 -4.47 20.85 7.93
CA ALA A 208 -3.64 22.01 8.24
C ALA A 208 -4.41 23.18 8.85
N GLY A 209 -5.76 23.13 8.89
CA GLY A 209 -6.60 24.26 9.27
C GLY A 209 -6.47 25.45 8.31
N VAL A 210 -6.18 25.20 7.02
CA VAL A 210 -5.97 26.23 6.00
C VAL A 210 -7.19 26.30 5.09
N ALA A 211 -7.71 27.52 4.91
CA ALA A 211 -8.84 27.76 4.00
C ALA A 211 -8.40 27.51 2.54
N ALA A 212 -9.28 26.89 1.75
CA ALA A 212 -8.94 26.45 0.37
C ALA A 212 -8.54 27.61 -0.55
N ASP A 213 -9.07 28.81 -0.33
CA ASP A 213 -8.77 30.01 -1.11
C ASP A 213 -7.35 30.56 -0.85
N LYS A 214 -6.66 30.09 0.18
CA LYS A 214 -5.28 30.49 0.51
C LYS A 214 -4.20 29.76 -0.30
N VAL A 215 -4.57 28.66 -0.97
CA VAL A 215 -3.63 27.80 -1.68
C VAL A 215 -4.16 27.50 -3.07
N ARG A 216 -3.30 27.57 -4.04
CA ARG A 216 -3.61 27.22 -5.43
C ARG A 216 -2.45 26.45 -6.07
N PRO A 217 -2.69 25.67 -7.13
CA PRO A 217 -1.60 25.17 -7.94
C PRO A 217 -0.89 26.35 -8.62
N SER A 218 0.43 26.28 -8.71
CA SER A 218 1.21 27.17 -9.57
C SER A 218 1.01 26.79 -11.05
N ALA A 219 1.68 27.46 -11.98
CA ALA A 219 1.70 27.04 -13.38
C ALA A 219 2.56 25.78 -13.65
N VAL A 220 3.19 25.21 -12.59
CA VAL A 220 4.17 24.12 -12.75
C VAL A 220 3.62 22.82 -12.19
N GLN A 221 3.32 21.88 -13.11
CA GLN A 221 3.03 20.48 -12.80
C GLN A 221 4.35 19.72 -12.62
N LEU A 222 4.45 18.90 -11.56
CA LEU A 222 5.61 18.04 -11.33
C LEU A 222 5.57 16.75 -12.14
N GLY A 223 4.37 16.23 -12.41
CA GLY A 223 4.18 14.98 -13.14
C GLY A 223 2.91 14.26 -12.73
N ARG A 224 2.85 12.98 -13.10
CA ARG A 224 1.81 12.05 -12.67
C ARG A 224 2.47 10.93 -11.88
N ASP A 225 1.83 10.53 -10.80
CA ASP A 225 2.23 9.38 -10.01
C ASP A 225 1.11 8.35 -9.96
N GLU A 226 1.51 7.10 -9.85
CA GLU A 226 0.61 5.98 -9.65
C GLU A 226 0.88 5.35 -8.27
N GLY A 227 -0.20 5.01 -7.56
CA GLY A 227 -0.13 4.36 -6.25
C GLY A 227 -0.17 2.85 -6.36
N PHE A 228 0.69 2.18 -5.59
CA PHE A 228 0.87 0.73 -5.59
C PHE A 228 0.91 0.16 -4.17
N ILE A 229 0.84 -1.18 -4.11
CA ILE A 229 1.32 -1.98 -2.99
C ILE A 229 2.70 -2.50 -3.38
N ALA A 230 3.69 -2.26 -2.53
CA ALA A 230 5.06 -2.74 -2.66
C ALA A 230 5.29 -3.95 -1.74
N LEU A 231 5.83 -5.02 -2.30
CA LEU A 231 6.18 -6.25 -1.59
C LEU A 231 7.70 -6.37 -1.56
N SER A 232 8.28 -6.76 -0.44
CA SER A 232 9.72 -6.94 -0.28
C SER A 232 10.33 -7.72 -1.44
N ARG A 233 11.56 -7.36 -1.82
CA ARG A 233 12.24 -7.99 -2.95
C ARG A 233 12.48 -9.49 -2.79
N GLY A 234 12.73 -9.95 -1.56
CA GLY A 234 12.92 -11.36 -1.23
C GLY A 234 11.62 -12.12 -0.94
N MET A 235 10.45 -11.48 -1.12
CA MET A 235 9.17 -12.16 -0.94
C MET A 235 9.04 -13.33 -1.90
N PRO A 236 8.59 -14.53 -1.45
CA PRO A 236 8.41 -15.69 -2.31
C PRO A 236 7.43 -15.42 -3.45
N GLU A 237 7.73 -15.91 -4.65
CA GLU A 237 6.89 -15.70 -5.84
C GLU A 237 5.45 -16.16 -5.64
N GLN A 238 5.23 -17.22 -4.87
CA GLN A 238 3.88 -17.69 -4.52
C GLN A 238 3.07 -16.61 -3.78
N ASP A 239 3.69 -15.86 -2.87
CA ASP A 239 3.01 -14.80 -2.12
C ASP A 239 2.76 -13.58 -3.01
N ILE A 240 3.73 -13.22 -3.86
CA ILE A 240 3.56 -12.17 -4.87
C ILE A 240 2.38 -12.49 -5.79
N ALA A 241 2.29 -13.73 -6.25
CA ALA A 241 1.19 -14.19 -7.09
C ALA A 241 -0.16 -14.13 -6.35
N ARG A 242 -0.21 -14.47 -5.05
CA ARG A 242 -1.42 -14.35 -4.20
C ARG A 242 -1.92 -12.91 -4.13
N TRP A 243 -1.03 -11.95 -3.88
CA TRP A 243 -1.38 -10.53 -3.83
C TRP A 243 -1.92 -10.00 -5.16
N ARG A 244 -1.27 -10.36 -6.28
CA ARG A 244 -1.71 -9.98 -7.63
C ARG A 244 -3.07 -10.57 -7.96
N ALA A 245 -3.27 -11.86 -7.67
CA ALA A 245 -4.53 -12.55 -7.91
C ALA A 245 -5.67 -11.99 -7.05
N ALA A 246 -5.41 -11.66 -5.77
CA ALA A 246 -6.41 -11.04 -4.90
C ALA A 246 -6.85 -9.68 -5.44
N LEU A 247 -5.90 -8.81 -5.83
CA LEU A 247 -6.25 -7.52 -6.45
C LEU A 247 -7.08 -7.71 -7.71
N GLN A 248 -6.70 -8.62 -8.58
CA GLN A 248 -7.45 -8.92 -9.80
C GLN A 248 -8.87 -9.36 -9.51
N ARG A 249 -9.11 -10.27 -8.55
CA ARG A 249 -10.47 -10.72 -8.16
C ARG A 249 -11.30 -9.56 -7.63
N VAL A 250 -10.75 -8.77 -6.69
CA VAL A 250 -11.45 -7.63 -6.09
C VAL A 250 -11.79 -6.55 -7.12
N GLN A 251 -10.95 -6.37 -8.15
CA GLN A 251 -11.25 -5.48 -9.29
C GLN A 251 -12.36 -6.03 -10.20
N GLN A 252 -12.38 -7.33 -10.46
CA GLN A 252 -13.31 -7.96 -11.39
C GLN A 252 -14.72 -8.15 -10.84
N ASP A 253 -14.86 -8.37 -9.52
CA ASP A 253 -16.17 -8.64 -8.89
C ASP A 253 -16.86 -7.38 -8.34
N GLY A 254 -16.30 -6.20 -8.57
CA GLY A 254 -16.90 -4.91 -8.22
C GLY A 254 -16.58 -4.40 -6.81
N ARG A 255 -15.94 -5.19 -5.95
CA ARG A 255 -15.54 -4.75 -4.59
C ARG A 255 -14.60 -3.55 -4.63
N PHE A 256 -13.68 -3.50 -5.57
CA PHE A 256 -12.79 -2.36 -5.78
C PHE A 256 -13.58 -1.06 -5.99
N GLN A 257 -14.53 -1.07 -6.91
CA GLN A 257 -15.33 0.12 -7.21
C GLN A 257 -16.23 0.52 -6.03
N ALA A 258 -16.78 -0.45 -5.31
CA ALA A 258 -17.56 -0.18 -4.09
C ALA A 258 -16.71 0.51 -3.00
N LEU A 259 -15.49 0.02 -2.76
CA LEU A 259 -14.54 0.65 -1.84
C LEU A 259 -14.12 2.04 -2.32
N HIS A 260 -13.81 2.20 -3.61
CA HIS A 260 -13.45 3.49 -4.18
C HIS A 260 -14.56 4.53 -3.96
N ASN A 261 -15.82 4.18 -4.27
CA ASN A 261 -16.96 5.08 -4.08
C ASN A 261 -17.20 5.44 -2.60
N ARG A 262 -16.89 4.53 -1.68
CA ARG A 262 -17.14 4.73 -0.24
C ARG A 262 -16.04 5.53 0.46
N TYR A 263 -14.80 5.42 0.03
CA TYR A 263 -13.67 5.95 0.78
C TYR A 263 -12.87 7.04 0.05
N ALA A 264 -12.84 7.04 -1.29
CA ALA A 264 -11.93 7.86 -2.07
C ALA A 264 -12.34 9.34 -2.23
N HIS A 265 -13.60 9.68 -1.93
CA HIS A 265 -14.15 11.05 -2.16
C HIS A 265 -14.70 11.68 -0.92
#